data_52b8e0125fca4e06180ce4ebab302ef1
#
_entry.id   52b8e0125fca4e06180ce4ebab302ef1
#
_cell.length_a   1.000
_cell.length_b   1.000
_cell.length_c   1.000
_cell.angle_alpha   90.00
_cell.angle_beta   90.00
_cell.angle_gamma   90.00
#
_symmetry.space_group_name_H-M   'P 1'
#
loop_
_entity.id
_entity.type
_entity.pdbx_description
1 polymer ?
#
loop_
_entity_poly.entity_id
_entity_poly.type
_entity_poly.pdbx_seq_one_letter_code
_entity_poly.pdbx_strand_id
1 'polypeptide(L)'
;VLRRHGPAKATVVDVARALGVSHGTVYRHFRTKAELRAAVTKRWLDRTTELLASIAADTGRDPEARVREWLAALFAAKRRKAGSDPELFATYSVLAVEAVEVVGTHVAELTGQLADIVRDGVESGTFRADDPATTARALFRATDPFHDPRYAEEWEKPGAEAEFEAVVELLVRGLRG
;
A
#
# COMPACT_ATOMS: atom_id res chain seq x y z
N VAL A 1 1.49 -19.96 9.50
CA VAL A 1 0.57 -20.89 8.83
C VAL A 1 0.53 -20.61 7.34
N LEU A 2 0.26 -19.36 6.93
CA LEU A 2 0.31 -18.93 5.52
C LEU A 2 1.70 -19.17 4.91
N ARG A 3 2.78 -18.98 5.68
CA ARG A 3 4.16 -19.24 5.25
C ARG A 3 4.45 -20.70 4.92
N ARG A 4 3.76 -21.68 5.56
CA ARG A 4 4.04 -23.14 5.37
C ARG A 4 3.19 -23.79 4.28
N HIS A 5 1.99 -23.26 3.98
CA HIS A 5 1.00 -23.97 3.18
C HIS A 5 0.41 -23.16 2.03
N GLY A 6 0.77 -21.87 1.90
CA GLY A 6 0.20 -20.95 0.92
C GLY A 6 -1.28 -20.60 1.22
N PRO A 7 -1.84 -19.61 0.51
CA PRO A 7 -3.18 -19.09 0.80
C PRO A 7 -4.28 -20.09 0.46
N ALA A 8 -4.11 -20.85 -0.60
CA ALA A 8 -5.13 -21.81 -1.06
C ALA A 8 -5.32 -23.01 -0.11
N LYS A 9 -4.29 -23.35 0.69
CA LYS A 9 -4.30 -24.48 1.63
C LYS A 9 -4.49 -24.08 3.08
N ALA A 10 -4.32 -22.79 3.43
CA ALA A 10 -4.52 -22.33 4.80
C ALA A 10 -5.99 -22.48 5.20
N THR A 11 -6.23 -23.23 6.27
CA THR A 11 -7.55 -23.42 6.84
C THR A 11 -7.71 -22.57 8.10
N VAL A 12 -8.98 -22.33 8.52
CA VAL A 12 -9.27 -21.68 9.81
C VAL A 12 -8.62 -22.44 10.97
N VAL A 13 -8.47 -23.76 10.86
CA VAL A 13 -7.78 -24.63 11.84
C VAL A 13 -6.30 -24.26 11.96
N ASP A 14 -5.63 -24.02 10.84
CA ASP A 14 -4.20 -23.68 10.84
C ASP A 14 -3.96 -22.30 11.45
N VAL A 15 -4.87 -21.35 11.19
CA VAL A 15 -4.81 -20.02 11.83
C VAL A 15 -5.04 -20.12 13.33
N ALA A 16 -6.04 -20.89 13.79
CA ALA A 16 -6.29 -21.12 15.21
C ALA A 16 -5.06 -21.72 15.91
N ARG A 17 -4.44 -22.74 15.30
CA ARG A 17 -3.23 -23.39 15.81
C ARG A 17 -2.06 -22.42 15.91
N ALA A 18 -1.84 -21.58 14.90
CA ALA A 18 -0.76 -20.60 14.88
C ALA A 18 -0.92 -19.49 15.94
N LEU A 19 -2.16 -19.13 16.24
CA LEU A 19 -2.50 -18.14 17.28
C LEU A 19 -2.61 -18.74 18.69
N GLY A 20 -2.47 -20.08 18.83
CA GLY A 20 -2.62 -20.76 20.11
C GLY A 20 -4.04 -20.68 20.69
N VAL A 21 -5.05 -20.44 19.84
CA VAL A 21 -6.46 -20.33 20.25
C VAL A 21 -7.27 -21.52 19.74
N SER A 22 -8.41 -21.78 20.38
CA SER A 22 -9.30 -22.84 19.92
C SER A 22 -9.94 -22.52 18.58
N HIS A 23 -10.24 -23.53 17.79
CA HIS A 23 -10.97 -23.42 16.54
C HIS A 23 -12.31 -22.69 16.73
N GLY A 24 -13.03 -22.97 17.81
CA GLY A 24 -14.26 -22.27 18.18
C GLY A 24 -14.06 -20.78 18.45
N THR A 25 -12.88 -20.39 18.97
CA THR A 25 -12.54 -18.97 19.18
C THR A 25 -12.42 -18.23 17.85
N VAL A 26 -11.76 -18.82 16.86
CA VAL A 26 -11.63 -18.21 15.52
C VAL A 26 -12.99 -18.08 14.84
N TYR A 27 -13.84 -19.12 14.86
CA TYR A 27 -15.18 -19.06 14.27
C TYR A 27 -16.15 -18.11 14.99
N ARG A 28 -15.90 -17.80 16.24
CA ARG A 28 -16.69 -16.78 16.94
C ARG A 28 -16.41 -15.37 16.43
N HIS A 29 -15.19 -15.12 15.92
CA HIS A 29 -14.78 -13.83 15.38
C HIS A 29 -14.94 -13.75 13.86
N PHE A 30 -14.81 -14.88 13.15
CA PHE A 30 -14.88 -14.94 11.69
C PHE A 30 -15.85 -16.05 11.30
N ARG A 31 -17.00 -15.66 10.75
CA ARG A 31 -18.07 -16.61 10.34
C ARG A 31 -17.71 -17.40 9.10
N THR A 32 -16.86 -16.81 8.25
CA THR A 32 -16.44 -17.40 6.97
C THR A 32 -14.94 -17.36 6.78
N LYS A 33 -14.43 -18.22 5.91
CA LYS A 33 -13.03 -18.20 5.47
C LYS A 33 -12.68 -16.90 4.73
N ALA A 34 -13.64 -16.31 4.03
CA ALA A 34 -13.49 -15.04 3.34
C ALA A 34 -13.28 -13.87 4.33
N GLU A 35 -14.09 -13.79 5.40
CA GLU A 35 -13.91 -12.79 6.46
C GLU A 35 -12.52 -12.89 7.13
N LEU A 36 -12.06 -14.11 7.42
CA LEU A 36 -10.73 -14.31 7.99
C LEU A 36 -9.62 -13.83 7.05
N ARG A 37 -9.72 -14.17 5.75
CA ARG A 37 -8.77 -13.73 4.73
C ARG A 37 -8.77 -12.20 4.60
N ALA A 38 -9.93 -11.58 4.55
CA ALA A 38 -10.08 -10.13 4.49
C ALA A 38 -9.42 -9.44 5.68
N ALA A 39 -9.65 -9.93 6.90
CA ALA A 39 -9.06 -9.39 8.12
C ALA A 39 -7.52 -9.52 8.14
N VAL A 40 -6.99 -10.65 7.68
CA VAL A 40 -5.55 -10.88 7.59
C VAL A 40 -4.93 -9.97 6.53
N THR A 41 -5.57 -9.82 5.38
CA THR A 41 -5.13 -8.90 4.31
C THR A 41 -5.14 -7.46 4.81
N LYS A 42 -6.24 -7.02 5.44
CA LYS A 42 -6.33 -5.68 6.02
C LYS A 42 -5.18 -5.39 6.98
N ARG A 43 -4.93 -6.26 7.96
CA ARG A 43 -3.85 -6.09 8.94
C ARG A 43 -2.46 -6.01 8.29
N TRP A 44 -2.25 -6.71 7.19
CA TRP A 44 -1.01 -6.65 6.44
C TRP A 44 -0.83 -5.30 5.72
N LEU A 45 -1.93 -4.68 5.27
CA LEU A 45 -1.94 -3.38 4.62
C LEU A 45 -1.81 -2.22 5.62
N ASP A 46 -2.49 -2.29 6.77
CA ASP A 46 -2.63 -1.20 7.76
C ASP A 46 -1.30 -0.55 8.17
N ARG A 47 -0.25 -1.35 8.44
CA ARG A 47 1.06 -0.81 8.86
C ARG A 47 1.68 0.16 7.84
N THR A 48 1.45 -0.07 6.55
CA THR A 48 1.93 0.85 5.50
C THR A 48 1.06 2.09 5.47
N THR A 49 -0.25 1.93 5.57
CA THR A 49 -1.22 3.03 5.59
C THR A 49 -0.95 4.01 6.73
N GLU A 50 -0.70 3.51 7.95
CA GLU A 50 -0.39 4.32 9.13
C GLU A 50 0.90 5.14 8.96
N LEU A 51 1.97 4.52 8.44
CA LEU A 51 3.22 5.22 8.15
C LEU A 51 2.99 6.37 7.16
N LEU A 52 2.29 6.10 6.07
CA LEU A 52 2.02 7.08 5.02
C LEU A 52 1.09 8.19 5.50
N ALA A 53 0.12 7.87 6.35
CA ALA A 53 -0.76 8.84 6.98
C ALA A 53 0.01 9.84 7.85
N SER A 54 1.05 9.41 8.56
CA SER A 54 1.88 10.30 9.37
C SER A 54 2.65 11.32 8.52
N ILE A 55 3.11 10.92 7.33
CA ILE A 55 3.75 11.83 6.37
C ILE A 55 2.74 12.82 5.81
N ALA A 56 1.55 12.33 5.44
CA ALA A 56 0.48 13.17 4.90
C ALA A 56 -0.05 14.19 5.92
N ALA A 57 -0.07 13.87 7.20
CA ALA A 57 -0.55 14.74 8.26
C ALA A 57 0.46 15.81 8.73
N ASP A 58 1.73 15.73 8.30
CA ASP A 58 2.77 16.69 8.71
C ASP A 58 2.68 17.99 7.90
N THR A 59 1.65 18.78 8.16
CA THR A 59 1.36 20.05 7.45
C THR A 59 2.38 21.15 7.68
N GLY A 60 3.29 20.99 8.65
CA GLY A 60 4.40 21.91 8.87
C GLY A 60 5.54 21.80 7.84
N ARG A 61 5.49 20.76 6.97
CA ARG A 61 6.50 20.52 5.96
C ARG A 61 6.03 20.93 4.57
N ASP A 62 7.00 21.27 3.73
CA ASP A 62 6.76 21.60 2.33
C ASP A 62 5.96 20.49 1.61
N PRO A 63 4.86 20.83 0.90
CA PRO A 63 4.02 19.84 0.21
C PRO A 63 4.77 19.00 -0.81
N GLU A 64 5.76 19.58 -1.52
CA GLU A 64 6.58 18.83 -2.47
C GLU A 64 7.44 17.78 -1.77
N ALA A 65 8.07 18.14 -0.67
CA ALA A 65 8.86 17.21 0.13
C ALA A 65 7.97 16.07 0.66
N ARG A 66 6.74 16.36 1.07
CA ARG A 66 5.76 15.37 1.53
C ARG A 66 5.36 14.40 0.42
N VAL A 67 5.07 14.87 -0.81
CA VAL A 67 4.75 13.99 -1.95
C VAL A 67 5.92 13.04 -2.23
N ARG A 68 7.15 13.58 -2.30
CA ARG A 68 8.35 12.77 -2.56
C ARG A 68 8.56 11.69 -1.49
N GLU A 69 8.50 12.08 -0.23
CA GLU A 69 8.69 11.16 0.89
C GLU A 69 7.57 10.12 0.96
N TRP A 70 6.33 10.52 0.72
CA TRP A 70 5.19 9.61 0.74
C TRP A 70 5.34 8.51 -0.34
N LEU A 71 5.67 8.89 -1.58
CA LEU A 71 5.91 7.95 -2.68
C LEU A 71 7.12 7.03 -2.39
N ALA A 72 8.23 7.60 -1.90
CA ALA A 72 9.41 6.84 -1.53
C ALA A 72 9.15 5.86 -0.38
N ALA A 73 8.39 6.27 0.64
CA ALA A 73 8.01 5.42 1.76
C ALA A 73 7.09 4.25 1.31
N LEU A 74 6.17 4.50 0.38
CA LEU A 74 5.34 3.46 -0.21
C LEU A 74 6.20 2.43 -0.96
N PHE A 75 7.08 2.86 -1.85
CA PHE A 75 7.98 1.99 -2.61
C PHE A 75 8.89 1.18 -1.67
N ALA A 76 9.54 1.83 -0.71
CA ALA A 76 10.39 1.17 0.28
C ALA A 76 9.62 0.15 1.14
N ALA A 77 8.37 0.45 1.52
CA ALA A 77 7.53 -0.49 2.26
C ALA A 77 7.18 -1.73 1.43
N LYS A 78 6.89 -1.56 0.14
CA LYS A 78 6.59 -2.67 -0.77
C LYS A 78 7.82 -3.55 -1.01
N ARG A 79 8.99 -2.95 -1.28
CA ARG A 79 10.26 -3.68 -1.42
C ARG A 79 10.60 -4.48 -0.17
N ARG A 80 10.51 -3.87 1.01
CA ARG A 80 10.75 -4.60 2.29
C ARG A 80 9.81 -5.78 2.45
N LYS A 81 8.52 -5.64 2.12
CA LYS A 81 7.56 -6.74 2.21
C LYS A 81 7.89 -7.87 1.24
N ALA A 82 8.27 -7.54 0.00
CA ALA A 82 8.66 -8.53 -1.00
C ALA A 82 9.97 -9.26 -0.64
N GLY A 83 10.99 -8.50 -0.18
CA GLY A 83 12.30 -9.06 0.14
C GLY A 83 12.38 -9.78 1.49
N SER A 84 11.63 -9.34 2.51
CA SER A 84 11.70 -9.94 3.86
C SER A 84 11.04 -11.31 3.95
N ASP A 85 10.02 -11.57 3.15
CA ASP A 85 9.29 -12.85 3.11
C ASP A 85 8.58 -13.03 1.76
N PRO A 86 9.30 -13.48 0.72
CA PRO A 86 8.77 -13.64 -0.63
C PRO A 86 7.56 -14.59 -0.71
N GLU A 87 7.56 -15.67 0.09
CA GLU A 87 6.44 -16.62 0.11
C GLU A 87 5.18 -15.97 0.70
N LEU A 88 5.35 -15.21 1.78
CA LEU A 88 4.26 -14.47 2.40
C LEU A 88 3.75 -13.38 1.48
N PHE A 89 4.64 -12.65 0.80
CA PHE A 89 4.28 -11.63 -0.18
C PHE A 89 3.48 -12.20 -1.35
N ALA A 90 3.95 -13.30 -1.96
CA ALA A 90 3.22 -14.00 -3.02
C ALA A 90 1.84 -14.47 -2.53
N THR A 91 1.76 -14.97 -1.30
CA THR A 91 0.51 -15.34 -0.65
C THR A 91 -0.47 -14.17 -0.55
N TYR A 92 -0.01 -13.01 -0.10
CA TYR A 92 -0.86 -11.82 0.01
C TYR A 92 -1.25 -11.24 -1.35
N SER A 93 -0.39 -11.34 -2.36
CA SER A 93 -0.71 -10.93 -3.72
C SER A 93 -1.91 -11.71 -4.28
N VAL A 94 -1.96 -13.03 -4.02
CA VAL A 94 -3.12 -13.87 -4.39
C VAL A 94 -4.36 -13.52 -3.56
N LEU A 95 -4.21 -13.31 -2.25
CA LEU A 95 -5.35 -12.94 -1.39
C LEU A 95 -5.93 -11.56 -1.75
N ALA A 96 -5.09 -10.63 -2.17
CA ALA A 96 -5.53 -9.30 -2.61
C ALA A 96 -6.45 -9.37 -3.83
N VAL A 97 -6.19 -10.28 -4.77
CA VAL A 97 -7.08 -10.51 -5.93
C VAL A 97 -8.47 -10.99 -5.49
N GLU A 98 -8.56 -11.80 -4.42
CA GLU A 98 -9.83 -12.29 -3.88
C GLU A 98 -10.53 -11.26 -2.97
N ALA A 99 -9.79 -10.35 -2.35
CA ALA A 99 -10.28 -9.36 -1.37
C ALA A 99 -10.48 -7.97 -1.99
N VAL A 100 -11.19 -7.89 -3.11
CA VAL A 100 -11.35 -6.66 -3.92
C VAL A 100 -11.82 -5.46 -3.11
N GLU A 101 -12.79 -5.63 -2.20
CA GLU A 101 -13.29 -4.53 -1.36
C GLU A 101 -12.23 -4.01 -0.38
N VAL A 102 -11.45 -4.92 0.25
CA VAL A 102 -10.38 -4.53 1.19
C VAL A 102 -9.28 -3.78 0.45
N VAL A 103 -8.89 -4.25 -0.73
CA VAL A 103 -7.88 -3.59 -1.56
C VAL A 103 -8.41 -2.25 -2.08
N GLY A 104 -9.67 -2.20 -2.52
CA GLY A 104 -10.31 -0.96 -2.96
C GLY A 104 -10.34 0.10 -1.87
N THR A 105 -10.71 -0.27 -0.64
CA THR A 105 -10.67 0.62 0.53
C THR A 105 -9.25 1.10 0.81
N HIS A 106 -8.26 0.21 0.80
CA HIS A 106 -6.86 0.56 1.01
C HIS A 106 -6.35 1.55 -0.05
N VAL A 107 -6.65 1.32 -1.34
CA VAL A 107 -6.26 2.23 -2.42
C VAL A 107 -6.96 3.59 -2.26
N ALA A 108 -8.23 3.61 -1.86
CA ALA A 108 -8.97 4.85 -1.59
C ALA A 108 -8.34 5.63 -0.42
N GLU A 109 -7.93 4.98 0.66
CA GLU A 109 -7.23 5.60 1.78
C GLU A 109 -5.88 6.20 1.33
N LEU A 110 -5.07 5.46 0.56
CA LEU A 110 -3.78 5.93 0.05
C LEU A 110 -3.93 7.12 -0.89
N THR A 111 -4.87 7.05 -1.83
CA THR A 111 -5.13 8.17 -2.74
C THR A 111 -5.73 9.38 -2.02
N GLY A 112 -6.50 9.17 -0.95
CA GLY A 112 -7.00 10.22 -0.06
C GLY A 112 -5.85 10.98 0.62
N GLN A 113 -4.87 10.28 1.18
CA GLN A 113 -3.69 10.88 1.79
C GLN A 113 -2.89 11.74 0.79
N LEU A 114 -2.68 11.25 -0.43
CA LEU A 114 -2.05 12.03 -1.49
C LEU A 114 -2.87 13.26 -1.87
N ALA A 115 -4.21 13.13 -1.92
CA ALA A 115 -5.10 14.24 -2.24
C ALA A 115 -5.03 15.35 -1.17
N ASP A 116 -4.86 14.99 0.10
CA ASP A 116 -4.66 15.96 1.17
C ASP A 116 -3.35 16.73 0.99
N ILE A 117 -2.23 16.04 0.67
CA ILE A 117 -0.96 16.71 0.39
C ILE A 117 -1.07 17.63 -0.84
N VAL A 118 -1.72 17.17 -1.91
CA VAL A 118 -1.90 17.99 -3.13
C VAL A 118 -2.77 19.20 -2.83
N ARG A 119 -3.82 19.07 -2.02
CA ARG A 119 -4.69 20.18 -1.60
C ARG A 119 -3.89 21.23 -0.83
N ASP A 120 -3.12 20.82 0.17
CA ASP A 120 -2.25 21.73 0.94
C ASP A 120 -1.26 22.46 0.00
N GLY A 121 -0.74 21.75 -1.01
CA GLY A 121 0.15 22.34 -2.01
C GLY A 121 -0.55 23.38 -2.90
N VAL A 122 -1.81 23.16 -3.26
CA VAL A 122 -2.61 24.15 -4.01
C VAL A 122 -2.94 25.36 -3.14
N GLU A 123 -3.34 25.14 -1.89
CA GLU A 123 -3.67 26.21 -0.94
C GLU A 123 -2.46 27.08 -0.61
N SER A 124 -1.27 26.49 -0.53
CA SER A 124 -0.01 27.23 -0.33
C SER A 124 0.55 27.88 -1.60
N GLY A 125 -0.03 27.60 -2.77
CA GLY A 125 0.49 28.06 -4.07
C GLY A 125 1.72 27.30 -4.58
N THR A 126 2.11 26.21 -3.92
CA THR A 126 3.23 25.33 -4.34
C THR A 126 2.87 24.49 -5.57
N PHE A 127 1.61 24.05 -5.65
CA PHE A 127 1.10 23.21 -6.73
C PHE A 127 -0.02 23.89 -7.53
N ARG A 128 -0.17 23.44 -8.78
CA ARG A 128 -1.29 23.78 -9.66
C ARG A 128 -2.06 22.52 -10.02
N ALA A 129 -3.24 22.38 -9.45
CA ALA A 129 -4.15 21.27 -9.74
C ALA A 129 -5.60 21.76 -9.63
N ASP A 130 -6.38 21.56 -10.69
CA ASP A 130 -7.80 21.94 -10.71
C ASP A 130 -8.62 21.04 -9.78
N ASP A 131 -8.27 19.77 -9.71
CA ASP A 131 -8.88 18.77 -8.81
C ASP A 131 -7.79 17.95 -8.09
N PRO A 132 -7.52 18.25 -6.80
CA PRO A 132 -6.54 17.50 -6.01
C PRO A 132 -6.80 16.00 -5.95
N ALA A 133 -8.06 15.56 -5.92
CA ALA A 133 -8.40 14.15 -5.86
C ALA A 133 -8.07 13.41 -7.18
N THR A 134 -8.35 14.03 -8.33
CA THR A 134 -7.99 13.48 -9.63
C THR A 134 -6.47 13.48 -9.82
N THR A 135 -5.80 14.55 -9.41
CA THR A 135 -4.33 14.66 -9.46
C THR A 135 -3.67 13.58 -8.60
N ALA A 136 -4.15 13.36 -7.38
CA ALA A 136 -3.63 12.31 -6.51
C ALA A 136 -3.81 10.91 -7.10
N ARG A 137 -4.97 10.63 -7.72
CA ARG A 137 -5.16 9.36 -8.45
C ARG A 137 -4.21 9.21 -9.63
N ALA A 138 -3.92 10.29 -10.35
CA ALA A 138 -2.96 10.28 -11.45
C ALA A 138 -1.53 10.00 -10.95
N LEU A 139 -1.09 10.66 -9.87
CA LEU A 139 0.20 10.40 -9.21
C LEU A 139 0.32 8.93 -8.79
N PHE A 140 -0.71 8.41 -8.11
CA PHE A 140 -0.74 7.04 -7.64
C PHE A 140 -0.65 6.04 -8.82
N ARG A 141 -1.43 6.26 -9.88
CA ARG A 141 -1.42 5.42 -11.09
C ARG A 141 -0.11 5.49 -11.85
N ALA A 142 0.49 6.66 -11.98
CA ALA A 142 1.77 6.83 -12.67
C ALA A 142 2.92 6.11 -11.96
N THR A 143 2.78 5.83 -10.66
CA THR A 143 3.76 5.11 -9.85
C THR A 143 3.40 3.63 -9.61
N ASP A 144 2.37 3.08 -10.28
CA ASP A 144 1.99 1.66 -10.20
C ASP A 144 3.20 0.70 -10.33
N PRO A 145 4.16 0.89 -11.26
CA PRO A 145 5.32 0.00 -11.39
C PRO A 145 6.14 -0.16 -10.11
N PHE A 146 6.08 0.79 -9.20
CA PHE A 146 6.89 0.81 -7.97
C PHE A 146 6.15 0.31 -6.72
N HIS A 147 4.85 0.04 -6.80
CA HIS A 147 4.09 -0.40 -5.62
C HIS A 147 3.02 -1.47 -5.90
N ASP A 148 2.67 -1.72 -7.14
CA ASP A 148 1.76 -2.81 -7.49
C ASP A 148 2.53 -4.14 -7.47
N PRO A 149 2.06 -5.16 -6.72
CA PRO A 149 2.73 -6.45 -6.61
C PRO A 149 3.03 -7.17 -7.93
N ARG A 150 2.33 -6.81 -9.02
CA ARG A 150 2.59 -7.37 -10.35
C ARG A 150 3.99 -7.05 -10.88
N TYR A 151 4.60 -5.97 -10.39
CA TYR A 151 5.93 -5.52 -10.79
C TYR A 151 7.01 -5.87 -9.77
N ALA A 152 6.73 -6.70 -8.77
CA ALA A 152 7.65 -6.97 -7.67
C ALA A 152 9.02 -7.52 -8.11
N GLU A 153 9.07 -8.27 -9.22
CA GLU A 153 10.32 -8.78 -9.80
C GLU A 153 11.23 -7.68 -10.35
N GLU A 154 10.67 -6.50 -10.67
CA GLU A 154 11.42 -5.36 -11.18
C GLU A 154 12.10 -4.55 -10.06
N TRP A 155 11.58 -4.61 -8.83
CA TRP A 155 11.98 -3.72 -7.74
C TRP A 155 13.41 -3.93 -7.23
N GLU A 156 13.98 -5.11 -7.43
CA GLU A 156 15.35 -5.44 -7.02
C GLU A 156 16.33 -5.39 -8.21
N LYS A 157 15.86 -5.02 -9.41
CA LYS A 157 16.74 -4.90 -10.58
C LYS A 157 17.65 -3.66 -10.46
N PRO A 158 18.88 -3.74 -11.00
CA PRO A 158 19.75 -2.56 -11.09
C PRO A 158 19.05 -1.42 -11.82
N GLY A 159 19.05 -0.24 -11.22
CA GLY A 159 18.43 0.96 -11.81
C GLY A 159 16.99 1.24 -11.37
N ALA A 160 16.29 0.34 -10.70
CA ALA A 160 14.91 0.53 -10.27
C ALA A 160 14.72 1.80 -9.40
N GLU A 161 15.69 2.10 -8.53
CA GLU A 161 15.66 3.29 -7.67
C GLU A 161 15.84 4.58 -8.48
N ALA A 162 16.78 4.59 -9.43
CA ALA A 162 17.00 5.74 -10.31
C ALA A 162 15.80 5.99 -11.24
N GLU A 163 15.13 4.94 -11.72
CA GLU A 163 13.91 5.04 -12.50
C GLU A 163 12.77 5.60 -11.66
N PHE A 164 12.60 5.12 -10.44
CA PHE A 164 11.63 5.67 -9.49
C PHE A 164 11.85 7.16 -9.25
N GLU A 165 13.08 7.57 -8.95
CA GLU A 165 13.44 8.98 -8.71
C GLU A 165 13.14 9.85 -9.95
N ALA A 166 13.46 9.36 -11.16
CA ALA A 166 13.18 10.07 -12.40
C ALA A 166 11.68 10.27 -12.63
N VAL A 167 10.87 9.26 -12.36
CA VAL A 167 9.40 9.35 -12.48
C VAL A 167 8.85 10.34 -11.45
N VAL A 168 9.27 10.24 -10.18
CA VAL A 168 8.83 11.17 -9.13
C VAL A 168 9.20 12.61 -9.48
N GLU A 169 10.40 12.84 -10.00
CA GLU A 169 10.84 14.18 -10.42
C GLU A 169 9.96 14.75 -11.53
N LEU A 170 9.63 13.95 -12.55
CA LEU A 170 8.71 14.36 -13.63
C LEU A 170 7.32 14.73 -13.10
N LEU A 171 6.79 13.91 -12.19
CA LEU A 171 5.48 14.13 -11.59
C LEU A 171 5.44 15.41 -10.75
N VAL A 172 6.44 15.60 -9.91
CA VAL A 172 6.53 16.80 -9.05
C VAL A 172 6.72 18.08 -9.88
N ARG A 173 7.52 18.04 -10.94
CA ARG A 173 7.60 19.18 -11.88
C ARG A 173 6.27 19.49 -12.52
N GLY A 174 5.50 18.45 -12.90
CA GLY A 174 4.15 18.64 -13.45
C GLY A 174 3.17 19.27 -12.46
N LEU A 175 3.37 19.08 -11.14
CA LEU A 175 2.54 19.72 -10.12
C LEU A 175 2.81 21.22 -9.95
N ARG A 176 4.02 21.69 -10.25
CA ARG A 176 4.36 23.12 -10.14
C ARG A 176 3.76 23.98 -11.26
N GLY A 177 3.44 23.38 -12.42
CA GLY A 177 2.90 24.03 -13.61
C GLY A 177 3.99 24.65 -14.47
#